data_cf859810fded87e40e4cb32a744714ff
#
_entry.id   cf859810fded87e40e4cb32a744714ff
#
_cell.length_a   1.000
_cell.length_b   1.000
_cell.length_c   1.000
_cell.angle_alpha   90.00
_cell.angle_beta   90.00
_cell.angle_gamma   90.00
#
_symmetry.space_group_name_H-M   'P 1'
#
loop_
_entity.id
_entity.type
_entity.pdbx_description
1 polymer ?
#
loop_
_entity_poly.entity_id
_entity_poly.type
_entity_poly.pdbx_seq_one_letter_code
_entity_poly.pdbx_strand_id
1 'polypeptide(L)'
;VQAGALGVGSNRVGGHSDLSGNPVPGSFAPMNEIEALADAIREAGGGIFEFVTEGLMDETLRTAPAERAMFQRITTTEEDGGFVGTCFNFHPRRPQYNNSMLEWLASMQDMGKPCYGCVSTKSIAGYMSHASGRMPFNVSRTYRSLADLPHEEKMNELSDPEVRAMILDEIEDRGGLPIKMDAKD
;
A
#
# COMPACT_ATOMS: atom_id res chain seq x y z
N VAL A 1 10.74 7.46 -18.94
CA VAL A 1 12.10 6.94 -19.03
C VAL A 1 12.92 7.75 -20.01
N GLN A 2 12.54 7.90 -21.28
CA GLN A 2 13.30 8.69 -22.28
C GLN A 2 13.59 10.15 -21.86
N ALA A 3 12.72 10.77 -21.06
CA ALA A 3 12.91 12.11 -20.50
C ALA A 3 13.76 12.13 -19.21
N GLY A 4 14.40 11.01 -18.84
CA GLY A 4 15.28 10.91 -17.66
C GLY A 4 14.61 10.32 -16.41
N ALA A 5 13.37 9.85 -16.49
CA ALA A 5 12.77 9.11 -15.39
C ALA A 5 13.41 7.72 -15.24
N LEU A 6 13.52 7.22 -14.00
CA LEU A 6 14.10 5.91 -13.70
C LEU A 6 13.10 4.76 -13.90
N GLY A 7 11.81 5.07 -13.98
CA GLY A 7 10.75 4.07 -14.10
C GLY A 7 9.37 4.62 -13.79
N VAL A 8 8.48 3.73 -13.35
CA VAL A 8 7.09 4.03 -13.00
C VAL A 8 6.79 3.48 -11.62
N GLY A 9 6.03 4.23 -10.82
CA GLY A 9 5.49 3.77 -9.55
C GLY A 9 3.97 3.58 -9.65
N SER A 10 3.46 2.52 -9.01
CA SER A 10 2.04 2.25 -8.88
C SER A 10 1.71 1.69 -7.50
N ASN A 11 0.44 1.64 -7.16
CA ASN A 11 0.05 1.05 -5.89
C ASN A 11 -1.19 0.16 -6.01
N ARG A 12 -1.27 -0.83 -5.14
CA ARG A 12 -2.41 -1.73 -4.97
C ARG A 12 -2.93 -1.72 -3.54
N VAL A 13 -2.61 -0.66 -2.81
CA VAL A 13 -3.05 -0.48 -1.42
C VAL A 13 -4.22 0.49 -1.38
N GLY A 14 -5.33 0.05 -0.82
CA GLY A 14 -6.49 0.90 -0.58
C GLY A 14 -6.24 2.07 0.39
N GLY A 15 -4.99 2.26 0.85
CA GLY A 15 -4.57 3.34 1.74
C GLY A 15 -4.40 4.70 1.06
N HIS A 16 -4.16 4.71 -0.24
CA HIS A 16 -4.00 5.93 -1.01
C HIS A 16 -5.34 6.36 -1.60
N SER A 17 -5.91 7.41 -1.05
CA SER A 17 -7.21 7.94 -1.47
C SER A 17 -7.20 9.47 -1.52
N ASP A 18 -8.11 10.03 -2.29
CA ASP A 18 -8.41 11.46 -2.26
C ASP A 18 -9.14 11.84 -0.94
N LEU A 19 -9.46 13.14 -0.79
CA LEU A 19 -10.17 13.64 0.39
C LEU A 19 -11.59 13.07 0.54
N SER A 20 -12.20 12.60 -0.54
CA SER A 20 -13.50 11.96 -0.55
C SER A 20 -13.44 10.45 -0.28
N GLY A 21 -12.24 9.88 -0.10
CA GLY A 21 -12.03 8.46 0.16
C GLY A 21 -11.96 7.59 -1.11
N ASN A 22 -12.03 8.17 -2.31
CA ASN A 22 -11.86 7.41 -3.54
C ASN A 22 -10.40 7.01 -3.74
N PRO A 23 -10.12 5.81 -4.25
CA PRO A 23 -8.76 5.44 -4.61
C PRO A 23 -8.14 6.45 -5.58
N VAL A 24 -6.85 6.77 -5.40
CA VAL A 24 -6.15 7.62 -6.38
C VAL A 24 -6.12 6.94 -7.74
N PRO A 25 -6.16 7.71 -8.86
CA PRO A 25 -6.07 7.15 -10.20
C PRO A 25 -4.85 6.24 -10.37
N GLY A 26 -5.03 5.10 -11.05
CA GLY A 26 -3.99 4.08 -11.23
C GLY A 26 -3.86 3.07 -10.09
N SER A 27 -4.53 3.29 -8.93
CA SER A 27 -4.64 2.24 -7.91
C SER A 27 -5.43 1.06 -8.44
N PHE A 28 -4.94 -0.16 -8.16
CA PHE A 28 -5.59 -1.39 -8.62
C PHE A 28 -5.76 -1.50 -10.14
N ALA A 29 -4.87 -0.88 -10.91
CA ALA A 29 -4.87 -0.98 -12.37
C ALA A 29 -4.97 -2.45 -12.81
N PRO A 30 -5.76 -2.77 -13.85
CA PRO A 30 -5.90 -4.13 -14.35
C PRO A 30 -4.58 -4.63 -14.96
N MET A 31 -4.41 -5.95 -15.04
CA MET A 31 -3.15 -6.56 -15.44
C MET A 31 -2.67 -6.10 -16.83
N ASN A 32 -3.58 -5.94 -17.77
CA ASN A 32 -3.25 -5.47 -19.12
C ASN A 32 -2.69 -4.03 -19.15
N GLU A 33 -3.12 -3.16 -18.23
CA GLU A 33 -2.56 -1.81 -18.08
C GLU A 33 -1.15 -1.88 -17.48
N ILE A 34 -0.96 -2.71 -16.45
CA ILE A 34 0.35 -2.95 -15.82
C ILE A 34 1.34 -3.50 -16.85
N GLU A 35 0.92 -4.47 -17.67
CA GLU A 35 1.74 -5.07 -18.74
C GLU A 35 2.11 -4.01 -19.79
N ALA A 36 1.15 -3.21 -20.23
CA ALA A 36 1.42 -2.15 -21.21
C ALA A 36 2.42 -1.09 -20.68
N LEU A 37 2.35 -0.76 -19.40
CA LEU A 37 3.32 0.14 -18.77
C LEU A 37 4.71 -0.51 -18.66
N ALA A 38 4.79 -1.79 -18.34
CA ALA A 38 6.05 -2.53 -18.31
C ALA A 38 6.68 -2.64 -19.70
N ASP A 39 5.88 -2.90 -20.74
CA ASP A 39 6.31 -2.91 -22.13
C ASP A 39 6.86 -1.54 -22.56
N ALA A 40 6.17 -0.46 -22.19
CA ALA A 40 6.64 0.91 -22.48
C ALA A 40 7.97 1.25 -21.77
N ILE A 41 8.20 0.75 -20.54
CA ILE A 41 9.48 0.88 -19.85
C ILE A 41 10.56 0.13 -20.64
N ARG A 42 10.30 -1.10 -21.05
CA ARG A 42 11.23 -1.94 -21.82
C ARG A 42 11.62 -1.26 -23.14
N GLU A 43 10.64 -0.83 -23.92
CA GLU A 43 10.84 -0.13 -25.21
C GLU A 43 11.59 1.19 -25.05
N ALA A 44 11.48 1.85 -23.91
CA ALA A 44 12.19 3.10 -23.61
C ALA A 44 13.65 2.90 -23.17
N GLY A 45 14.19 1.70 -23.22
CA GLY A 45 15.56 1.37 -22.84
C GLY A 45 15.70 0.79 -21.43
N GLY A 46 14.61 0.35 -20.84
CA GLY A 46 14.58 -0.29 -19.52
C GLY A 46 14.36 0.66 -18.36
N GLY A 47 14.08 0.11 -17.19
CA GLY A 47 13.82 0.86 -15.96
C GLY A 47 13.26 0.02 -14.84
N ILE A 48 12.75 0.69 -13.81
CA ILE A 48 12.17 0.05 -12.63
C ILE A 48 10.66 0.27 -12.59
N PHE A 49 9.92 -0.77 -12.24
CA PHE A 49 8.51 -0.67 -11.91
C PHE A 49 8.33 -0.94 -10.42
N GLU A 50 8.01 0.09 -9.67
CA GLU A 50 7.82 0.01 -8.23
C GLU A 50 6.34 -0.18 -7.88
N PHE A 51 6.07 -1.04 -6.88
CA PHE A 51 4.72 -1.27 -6.38
C PHE A 51 4.65 -1.19 -4.85
N VAL A 52 3.63 -0.50 -4.38
CA VAL A 52 3.11 -0.76 -3.04
C VAL A 52 2.06 -1.87 -3.16
N THR A 53 2.39 -3.05 -2.69
CA THR A 53 1.59 -4.27 -2.89
C THR A 53 0.36 -4.33 -1.99
N GLU A 54 -0.71 -4.96 -2.47
CA GLU A 54 -1.91 -5.22 -1.66
C GLU A 54 -1.60 -6.17 -0.49
N GLY A 55 -0.74 -7.15 -0.72
CA GLY A 55 -0.24 -8.08 0.31
C GLY A 55 0.43 -7.40 1.49
N LEU A 56 0.88 -6.15 1.32
CA LEU A 56 1.37 -5.33 2.43
C LEU A 56 0.32 -5.12 3.52
N MET A 57 -0.96 -5.08 3.16
CA MET A 57 -2.11 -4.89 4.05
C MET A 57 -2.95 -6.15 4.25
N ASP A 58 -2.67 -7.24 3.53
CA ASP A 58 -3.36 -8.52 3.64
C ASP A 58 -2.68 -9.44 4.65
N GLU A 59 -3.24 -9.53 5.85
CA GLU A 59 -2.75 -10.40 6.93
C GLU A 59 -2.81 -11.89 6.60
N THR A 60 -3.69 -12.25 5.68
CA THR A 60 -3.92 -13.65 5.30
C THR A 60 -3.01 -14.10 4.15
N LEU A 61 -2.27 -13.21 3.54
CA LEU A 61 -1.43 -13.43 2.37
C LEU A 61 -2.18 -14.00 1.14
N ARG A 62 -3.50 -13.84 1.08
CA ARG A 62 -4.32 -14.37 -0.03
C ARG A 62 -4.02 -13.69 -1.36
N THR A 63 -3.67 -12.41 -1.32
CA THR A 63 -3.32 -11.63 -2.53
C THR A 63 -1.91 -11.91 -3.03
N ALA A 64 -1.02 -12.41 -2.18
CA ALA A 64 0.39 -12.62 -2.51
C ALA A 64 0.63 -13.51 -3.76
N PRO A 65 -0.09 -14.62 -4.00
CA PRO A 65 0.12 -15.41 -5.21
C PRO A 65 -0.15 -14.67 -6.50
N ALA A 66 -1.22 -13.87 -6.55
CA ALA A 66 -1.57 -13.06 -7.73
C ALA A 66 -0.57 -11.95 -7.99
N GLU A 67 -0.12 -11.28 -6.92
CA GLU A 67 0.92 -10.24 -7.02
C GLU A 67 2.26 -10.82 -7.48
N ARG A 68 2.66 -11.97 -6.95
CA ARG A 68 3.88 -12.67 -7.40
C ARG A 68 3.82 -13.05 -8.87
N ALA A 69 2.69 -13.57 -9.33
CA ALA A 69 2.48 -13.88 -10.74
C ALA A 69 2.58 -12.61 -11.61
N MET A 70 2.01 -11.49 -11.14
CA MET A 70 2.15 -10.19 -11.80
C MET A 70 3.61 -9.78 -11.93
N PHE A 71 4.37 -9.76 -10.85
CA PHE A 71 5.79 -9.41 -10.86
C PHE A 71 6.60 -10.34 -11.80
N GLN A 72 6.34 -11.64 -11.75
CA GLN A 72 7.02 -12.62 -12.61
C GLN A 72 6.78 -12.36 -14.10
N ARG A 73 5.59 -11.90 -14.47
CA ARG A 73 5.22 -11.60 -15.86
C ARG A 73 5.86 -10.30 -16.36
N ILE A 74 5.89 -9.24 -15.55
CA ILE A 74 6.37 -7.94 -15.99
C ILE A 74 7.88 -7.74 -15.81
N THR A 75 8.53 -8.55 -14.95
CA THR A 75 9.99 -8.48 -14.77
C THR A 75 10.68 -9.16 -15.94
N THR A 76 11.52 -8.42 -16.65
CA THR A 76 12.28 -8.89 -17.82
C THR A 76 13.75 -8.56 -17.70
N THR A 77 14.57 -9.30 -18.46
CA THR A 77 16.01 -9.08 -18.60
C THR A 77 16.34 -8.54 -19.99
N GLU A 78 17.60 -8.21 -20.24
CA GLU A 78 18.05 -7.82 -21.59
C GLU A 78 17.81 -8.96 -22.61
N GLU A 79 17.90 -10.22 -22.19
CA GLU A 79 17.63 -11.39 -23.03
C GLU A 79 16.16 -11.52 -23.43
N ASP A 80 15.25 -10.98 -22.61
CA ASP A 80 13.80 -10.89 -22.88
C ASP A 80 13.43 -9.71 -23.81
N GLY A 81 14.42 -9.01 -24.37
CA GLY A 81 14.22 -7.87 -25.25
C GLY A 81 14.20 -6.52 -24.55
N GLY A 82 14.70 -6.43 -23.34
CA GLY A 82 14.89 -5.22 -22.56
C GLY A 82 14.58 -5.39 -21.07
N PHE A 83 15.30 -4.62 -20.26
CA PHE A 83 15.26 -4.71 -18.81
C PHE A 83 14.01 -4.03 -18.22
N VAL A 84 13.26 -4.75 -17.41
CA VAL A 84 12.29 -4.19 -16.47
C VAL A 84 12.51 -4.83 -15.11
N GLY A 85 13.15 -4.09 -14.22
CA GLY A 85 13.26 -4.48 -12.82
C GLY A 85 11.97 -4.12 -12.07
N THR A 86 11.59 -4.94 -11.10
CA THR A 86 10.47 -4.64 -10.21
C THR A 86 10.92 -4.50 -8.78
N CYS A 87 10.25 -3.67 -8.00
CA CYS A 87 10.48 -3.58 -6.57
C CYS A 87 9.16 -3.42 -5.80
N PHE A 88 9.16 -3.84 -4.55
CA PHE A 88 8.03 -3.74 -3.64
C PHE A 88 8.50 -3.49 -2.21
N ASN A 89 7.59 -3.02 -1.35
CA ASN A 89 7.93 -2.64 0.00
C ASN A 89 7.75 -3.80 1.00
N PHE A 90 8.71 -3.95 1.91
CA PHE A 90 8.57 -4.78 3.11
C PHE A 90 7.74 -4.08 4.18
N HIS A 91 6.97 -4.85 4.93
CA HIS A 91 6.18 -4.32 6.03
C HIS A 91 6.96 -4.44 7.36
N PRO A 92 7.18 -3.34 8.11
CA PRO A 92 8.02 -3.36 9.31
C PRO A 92 7.48 -4.22 10.46
N ARG A 93 6.19 -4.56 10.43
CA ARG A 93 5.50 -5.30 11.51
C ARG A 93 4.86 -6.61 11.07
N ARG A 94 5.21 -7.14 9.89
CA ARG A 94 4.62 -8.37 9.34
C ARG A 94 5.71 -9.36 8.93
N PRO A 95 6.36 -10.03 9.89
CA PRO A 95 7.47 -10.92 9.60
C PRO A 95 7.07 -12.09 8.69
N GLN A 96 5.85 -12.63 8.81
CA GLN A 96 5.39 -13.72 7.93
C GLN A 96 5.30 -13.26 6.47
N TYR A 97 4.75 -12.06 6.23
CA TYR A 97 4.73 -11.46 4.89
C TYR A 97 6.17 -11.28 4.37
N ASN A 98 7.04 -10.67 5.16
CA ASN A 98 8.40 -10.41 4.76
C ASN A 98 9.17 -11.71 4.46
N ASN A 99 9.07 -12.73 5.30
CA ASN A 99 9.73 -14.03 5.08
C ASN A 99 9.23 -14.69 3.79
N SER A 100 7.91 -14.72 3.60
CA SER A 100 7.30 -15.25 2.38
C SER A 100 7.74 -14.50 1.11
N MET A 101 7.96 -13.19 1.21
CA MET A 101 8.46 -12.39 0.09
C MET A 101 9.95 -12.59 -0.14
N LEU A 102 10.76 -12.79 0.91
CA LEU A 102 12.19 -13.12 0.79
C LEU A 102 12.41 -14.47 0.09
N GLU A 103 11.65 -15.49 0.46
CA GLU A 103 11.68 -16.81 -0.21
C GLU A 103 11.33 -16.68 -1.70
N TRP A 104 10.31 -15.90 -2.00
CA TRP A 104 9.93 -15.66 -3.39
C TRP A 104 10.99 -14.86 -4.16
N LEU A 105 11.60 -13.83 -3.54
CA LEU A 105 12.70 -13.08 -4.15
C LEU A 105 13.89 -13.98 -4.51
N ALA A 106 14.24 -14.93 -3.64
CA ALA A 106 15.27 -15.91 -3.95
C ALA A 106 14.92 -16.69 -5.22
N SER A 107 13.67 -17.13 -5.36
CA SER A 107 13.21 -17.83 -6.57
C SER A 107 13.26 -16.96 -7.84
N MET A 108 13.01 -15.65 -7.72
CA MET A 108 13.15 -14.72 -8.86
C MET A 108 14.62 -14.56 -9.28
N GLN A 109 15.52 -14.47 -8.29
CA GLN A 109 16.96 -14.41 -8.54
C GLN A 109 17.48 -15.68 -9.22
N ASP A 110 17.01 -16.86 -8.79
CA ASP A 110 17.35 -18.15 -9.42
C ASP A 110 16.89 -18.20 -10.89
N MET A 111 15.82 -17.51 -11.24
CA MET A 111 15.34 -17.33 -12.61
C MET A 111 16.06 -16.19 -13.37
N GLY A 112 17.04 -15.54 -12.76
CA GLY A 112 17.73 -14.38 -13.36
C GLY A 112 16.87 -13.12 -13.45
N LYS A 113 15.70 -13.07 -12.80
CA LYS A 113 14.78 -11.94 -12.89
C LYS A 113 15.08 -10.84 -11.85
N PRO A 114 15.31 -9.58 -12.27
CA PRO A 114 15.67 -8.49 -11.38
C PRO A 114 14.46 -7.99 -10.57
N CYS A 115 14.22 -8.62 -9.43
CA CYS A 115 13.19 -8.23 -8.48
C CYS A 115 13.81 -7.86 -7.12
N TYR A 116 13.34 -6.78 -6.51
CA TYR A 116 13.97 -6.19 -5.32
C TYR A 116 12.94 -5.93 -4.23
N GLY A 117 13.36 -6.10 -2.98
CA GLY A 117 12.60 -5.67 -1.80
C GLY A 117 13.11 -4.31 -1.31
N CYS A 118 12.21 -3.39 -1.09
CA CYS A 118 12.51 -2.06 -0.55
C CYS A 118 12.15 -1.99 0.93
N VAL A 119 13.03 -1.40 1.72
CA VAL A 119 12.80 -1.12 3.14
C VAL A 119 12.88 0.38 3.38
N SER A 120 11.97 0.89 4.20
CA SER A 120 12.07 2.28 4.64
C SER A 120 13.24 2.45 5.58
N THR A 121 14.17 3.35 5.24
CA THR A 121 15.33 3.69 6.08
C THR A 121 15.00 4.70 7.18
N LYS A 122 13.79 5.26 7.17
CA LYS A 122 13.27 6.22 8.15
C LYS A 122 11.89 5.79 8.62
N SER A 123 11.51 6.27 9.80
CA SER A 123 10.12 6.14 10.25
C SER A 123 9.17 6.80 9.25
N ILE A 124 8.12 6.08 8.89
CA ILE A 124 7.05 6.63 8.06
C ILE A 124 6.14 7.43 8.99
N ALA A 125 6.02 8.71 8.72
CA ALA A 125 5.11 9.61 9.43
C ALA A 125 4.11 10.22 8.42
N GLY A 126 2.89 10.41 8.87
CA GLY A 126 1.84 11.03 8.07
C GLY A 126 0.95 11.91 8.94
N TYR A 127 0.39 12.93 8.35
CA TYR A 127 -0.64 13.75 8.98
C TYR A 127 -2.01 13.26 8.51
N MET A 128 -2.94 13.10 9.46
CA MET A 128 -4.31 12.70 9.19
C MET A 128 -5.25 13.73 9.81
N SER A 129 -6.41 13.90 9.22
CA SER A 129 -7.43 14.85 9.68
C SER A 129 -8.79 14.17 9.72
N HIS A 130 -9.62 14.55 10.67
CA HIS A 130 -11.02 14.12 10.73
C HIS A 130 -11.87 14.61 9.53
N ALA A 131 -11.35 15.55 8.76
CA ALA A 131 -11.92 15.96 7.48
C ALA A 131 -11.57 15.00 6.34
N SER A 132 -10.54 14.14 6.51
CA SER A 132 -10.20 13.13 5.51
C SER A 132 -11.05 11.88 5.72
N GLY A 133 -11.36 11.16 4.65
CA GLY A 133 -12.12 9.91 4.71
C GLY A 133 -11.36 8.75 5.38
N ARG A 134 -10.10 8.96 5.76
CA ARG A 134 -9.25 7.91 6.35
C ARG A 134 -8.60 8.36 7.64
N MET A 135 -9.03 7.69 8.69
CA MET A 135 -8.44 7.81 10.03
C MET A 135 -8.20 6.43 10.62
N PRO A 136 -7.20 6.26 11.49
CA PRO A 136 -7.00 5.01 12.24
C PRO A 136 -8.25 4.56 13.00
N PHE A 137 -9.10 5.50 13.39
CA PHE A 137 -10.36 5.25 14.09
C PHE A 137 -11.45 4.61 13.22
N ASN A 138 -11.26 4.51 11.89
CA ASN A 138 -12.23 3.87 10.98
C ASN A 138 -12.48 2.37 11.28
N VAL A 139 -11.71 1.76 12.16
CA VAL A 139 -11.98 0.42 12.69
C VAL A 139 -13.17 0.42 13.67
N SER A 140 -13.46 1.54 14.34
CA SER A 140 -14.63 1.70 15.21
C SER A 140 -15.93 1.87 14.39
N ARG A 141 -17.04 1.25 14.86
CA ARG A 141 -18.36 1.46 14.25
C ARG A 141 -18.90 2.85 14.57
N THR A 142 -18.73 3.27 15.82
CA THR A 142 -19.15 4.59 16.30
C THR A 142 -18.46 5.69 15.51
N TYR A 143 -17.15 5.58 15.26
CA TYR A 143 -16.45 6.56 14.42
C TYR A 143 -16.98 6.58 12.99
N ARG A 144 -17.24 5.41 12.40
CA ARG A 144 -17.79 5.34 11.03
C ARG A 144 -19.19 5.92 10.90
N SER A 145 -20.03 5.82 11.93
CA SER A 145 -21.38 6.42 11.87
C SER A 145 -21.36 7.95 11.80
N LEU A 146 -20.22 8.58 12.11
CA LEU A 146 -20.01 10.01 12.00
C LEU A 146 -19.44 10.44 10.63
N ALA A 147 -19.25 9.50 9.70
CA ALA A 147 -18.53 9.78 8.44
C ALA A 147 -19.22 10.84 7.58
N ASP A 148 -20.53 10.77 7.50
CA ASP A 148 -21.36 11.63 6.63
C ASP A 148 -21.76 12.97 7.28
N LEU A 149 -21.40 13.20 8.54
CA LEU A 149 -21.69 14.45 9.23
C LEU A 149 -20.83 15.59 8.66
N PRO A 150 -21.38 16.81 8.59
CA PRO A 150 -20.59 18.02 8.38
C PRO A 150 -19.45 18.10 9.38
N HIS A 151 -18.31 18.66 8.97
CA HIS A 151 -17.09 18.65 9.79
C HIS A 151 -17.30 19.21 11.20
N GLU A 152 -18.02 20.33 11.34
CA GLU A 152 -18.34 20.93 12.64
C GLU A 152 -19.16 20.00 13.53
N GLU A 153 -20.19 19.37 12.97
CA GLU A 153 -21.04 18.45 13.72
C GLU A 153 -20.24 17.21 14.15
N LYS A 154 -19.43 16.67 13.26
CA LYS A 154 -18.51 15.57 13.57
C LYS A 154 -17.55 15.92 14.70
N MET A 155 -16.98 17.12 14.69
CA MET A 155 -16.07 17.56 15.74
C MET A 155 -16.79 17.75 17.08
N ASN A 156 -18.06 18.21 17.08
CA ASN A 156 -18.88 18.31 18.27
C ASN A 156 -19.14 16.91 18.87
N GLU A 157 -19.57 15.93 18.05
CA GLU A 157 -19.76 14.54 18.50
C GLU A 157 -18.46 13.94 19.06
N LEU A 158 -17.34 14.15 18.38
CA LEU A 158 -16.03 13.67 18.84
C LEU A 158 -15.51 14.40 20.08
N SER A 159 -16.11 15.51 20.48
CA SER A 159 -15.79 16.21 21.72
C SER A 159 -16.54 15.63 22.93
N ASP A 160 -17.58 14.82 22.69
CA ASP A 160 -18.32 14.13 23.74
C ASP A 160 -17.46 13.00 24.35
N PRO A 161 -17.21 13.02 25.68
CA PRO A 161 -16.42 11.99 26.35
C PRO A 161 -17.02 10.58 26.23
N GLU A 162 -18.35 10.44 26.16
CA GLU A 162 -19.00 9.13 26.04
C GLU A 162 -18.77 8.54 24.63
N VAL A 163 -18.91 9.37 23.60
CA VAL A 163 -18.62 8.98 22.20
C VAL A 163 -17.15 8.57 22.07
N ARG A 164 -16.24 9.33 22.66
CA ARG A 164 -14.80 9.00 22.65
C ARG A 164 -14.52 7.68 23.36
N ALA A 165 -15.13 7.45 24.53
CA ALA A 165 -14.96 6.17 25.24
C ALA A 165 -15.44 4.99 24.39
N MET A 166 -16.63 5.07 23.79
CA MET A 166 -17.15 4.02 22.90
C MET A 166 -16.21 3.74 21.73
N ILE A 167 -15.66 4.76 21.11
CA ILE A 167 -14.69 4.59 20.00
C ILE A 167 -13.45 3.85 20.48
N LEU A 168 -12.89 4.21 21.62
CA LEU A 168 -11.69 3.60 22.17
C LEU A 168 -11.92 2.15 22.58
N ASP A 169 -13.02 1.85 23.25
CA ASP A 169 -13.40 0.51 23.65
C ASP A 169 -13.58 -0.42 22.43
N GLU A 170 -14.27 0.05 21.39
CA GLU A 170 -14.42 -0.70 20.14
C GLU A 170 -13.09 -0.96 19.42
N ILE A 171 -12.10 -0.10 19.59
CA ILE A 171 -10.75 -0.27 19.05
C ILE A 171 -9.98 -1.30 19.86
N GLU A 172 -10.06 -1.25 21.20
CA GLU A 172 -9.39 -2.21 22.08
C GLU A 172 -9.94 -3.63 21.87
N ASP A 173 -11.25 -3.79 21.73
CA ASP A 173 -11.90 -5.06 21.42
C ASP A 173 -11.40 -5.71 20.13
N ARG A 174 -10.87 -4.91 19.21
CA ARG A 174 -10.29 -5.35 17.94
C ARG A 174 -8.76 -5.53 17.97
N GLY A 175 -8.14 -5.45 19.15
CA GLY A 175 -6.68 -5.59 19.31
C GLY A 175 -5.90 -4.31 19.14
N GLY A 176 -6.56 -3.16 19.25
CA GLY A 176 -5.92 -1.84 19.22
C GLY A 176 -5.90 -1.18 17.83
N LEU A 177 -5.30 0.00 17.76
CA LEU A 177 -5.14 0.75 16.51
C LEU A 177 -4.16 0.02 15.58
N PRO A 178 -4.44 -0.01 14.26
CA PRO A 178 -3.54 -0.61 13.27
C PRO A 178 -2.19 0.14 13.17
N ILE A 179 -2.11 1.33 13.74
CA ILE A 179 -0.92 2.19 13.78
C ILE A 179 -0.68 2.59 15.25
N LYS A 180 0.57 2.47 15.75
CA LYS A 180 0.91 3.12 17.03
C LYS A 180 0.84 4.62 16.81
N MET A 181 -0.13 5.25 17.42
CA MET A 181 -0.16 6.71 17.58
C MET A 181 0.49 7.02 18.93
N ASP A 182 1.59 7.75 18.92
CA ASP A 182 2.03 8.46 20.11
C ASP A 182 1.05 9.65 20.24
N ALA A 183 0.04 9.48 21.08
CA ALA A 183 -0.74 10.62 21.52
C ALA A 183 0.22 11.53 22.32
N LYS A 184 0.75 12.52 21.66
CA LYS A 184 1.24 13.71 22.36
C LYS A 184 0.06 14.60 22.60
N ASP A 185 -0.15 14.90 23.87
CA ASP A 185 -1.16 15.76 24.45
C ASP A 185 -1.49 17.01 23.65
#